data_d888a643528d53ef7fc67cab8663cc1f
#
_entry.id   d888a643528d53ef7fc67cab8663cc1f
#
_cell.length_a   1.000
_cell.length_b   1.000
_cell.length_c   1.000
_cell.angle_alpha   90.00
_cell.angle_beta   90.00
_cell.angle_gamma   90.00
#
_symmetry.space_group_name_H-M   'P 1'
#
loop_
_entity.id
_entity.type
_entity.pdbx_description
1 polymer ?
#
loop_
_entity_poly.entity_id
_entity_poly.type
_entity_poly.pdbx_seq_one_letter_code
_entity_poly.pdbx_strand_id
1 'polypeptide(L)'
;MIKAVFFDVDGTLLSHKTRQVPDDTKQVLQKLREKGIKIFVSTGRHPVELSRLPVNDMSFNGYITLNGQLCLDGEKRVIYGNPFTKTAAKRLVSLFESKKYPMSLVEEKRIYINFVNDVVCKAQESVSSPVPMIDVYDGEQIYQVTSYVTEKEAFQLEADLPDGCKMARWSDGGVDVIPADSGKTRGMEYFCAYYDIKPEETMAFGDAENDMDMLRSAQIGVAMGNAHNCVKTIADFVTTDVDRAGIRYAIEHFHII
;
A
#
# COMPACT_ATOMS: atom_id res chain seq x y z
N MET A 1 20.20 -13.54 -8.67
CA MET A 1 20.35 -12.12 -9.12
C MET A 1 18.98 -11.46 -9.08
N ILE A 2 18.86 -10.26 -8.51
CA ILE A 2 17.58 -9.55 -8.41
C ILE A 2 17.09 -9.11 -9.80
N LYS A 3 15.83 -9.39 -10.11
CA LYS A 3 15.15 -9.05 -11.36
C LYS A 3 13.99 -8.08 -11.17
N ALA A 4 13.45 -8.01 -9.94
CA ALA A 4 12.34 -7.11 -9.60
C ALA A 4 12.56 -6.44 -8.25
N VAL A 5 12.19 -5.16 -8.15
CA VAL A 5 12.18 -4.42 -6.90
C VAL A 5 10.81 -3.79 -6.70
N PHE A 6 10.23 -4.02 -5.52
CA PHE A 6 8.92 -3.52 -5.11
C PHE A 6 9.11 -2.42 -4.06
N PHE A 7 8.47 -1.29 -4.27
CA PHE A 7 8.61 -0.13 -3.41
C PHE A 7 7.25 0.28 -2.85
N ASP A 8 7.15 0.41 -1.55
CA ASP A 8 6.08 1.20 -0.96
C ASP A 8 6.22 2.68 -1.34
N VAL A 9 5.16 3.46 -1.13
CA VAL A 9 5.12 4.88 -1.51
C VAL A 9 5.40 5.79 -0.31
N ASP A 10 4.54 5.78 0.69
CA ASP A 10 4.53 6.77 1.76
C ASP A 10 5.58 6.44 2.82
N GLY A 11 6.62 7.28 2.95
CA GLY A 11 7.75 7.00 3.84
C GLY A 11 8.84 6.12 3.22
N THR A 12 8.63 5.63 1.99
CA THR A 12 9.60 4.80 1.25
C THR A 12 10.07 5.50 -0.02
N LEU A 13 9.24 5.63 -1.06
CA LEU A 13 9.55 6.44 -2.25
C LEU A 13 9.32 7.94 -1.98
N LEU A 14 8.29 8.27 -1.22
CA LEU A 14 7.83 9.63 -0.96
C LEU A 14 8.18 10.05 0.45
N SER A 15 8.93 11.14 0.59
CA SER A 15 9.24 11.74 1.89
C SER A 15 7.99 12.38 2.50
N HIS A 16 7.69 12.04 3.76
CA HIS A 16 6.64 12.70 4.53
C HIS A 16 6.94 14.19 4.80
N LYS A 17 8.24 14.58 4.85
CA LYS A 17 8.67 15.95 5.14
C LYS A 17 8.58 16.87 3.93
N THR A 18 9.16 16.41 2.80
CA THR A 18 9.26 17.23 1.59
C THR A 18 8.08 17.00 0.64
N ARG A 19 7.35 15.88 0.80
CA ARG A 19 6.29 15.41 -0.09
C ARG A 19 6.78 15.23 -1.54
N GLN A 20 8.05 14.92 -1.68
CA GLN A 20 8.71 14.67 -2.95
C GLN A 20 9.45 13.33 -2.90
N VAL A 21 9.69 12.75 -4.08
CA VAL A 21 10.61 11.64 -4.23
C VAL A 21 12.03 12.22 -4.23
N PRO A 22 12.93 11.78 -3.33
CA PRO A 22 14.31 12.27 -3.30
C PRO A 22 15.04 12.07 -4.64
N ASP A 23 15.92 13.00 -5.01
CA ASP A 23 16.61 12.94 -6.30
C ASP A 23 17.57 11.74 -6.42
N ASP A 24 18.18 11.33 -5.31
CA ASP A 24 18.98 10.10 -5.26
C ASP A 24 18.13 8.85 -5.54
N THR A 25 16.90 8.79 -5.02
CA THR A 25 15.95 7.72 -5.32
C THR A 25 15.60 7.70 -6.80
N LYS A 26 15.29 8.86 -7.42
CA LYS A 26 15.01 8.94 -8.87
C LYS A 26 16.18 8.40 -9.70
N GLN A 27 17.44 8.75 -9.32
CA GLN A 27 18.64 8.25 -9.99
C GLN A 27 18.80 6.74 -9.86
N VAL A 28 18.51 6.17 -8.69
CA VAL A 28 18.55 4.71 -8.46
C VAL A 28 17.51 4.00 -9.31
N LEU A 29 16.27 4.48 -9.33
CA LEU A 29 15.21 3.90 -10.15
C LEU A 29 15.57 3.92 -11.64
N GLN A 30 16.23 4.97 -12.12
CA GLN A 30 16.73 5.04 -13.49
C GLN A 30 17.80 3.97 -13.74
N LYS A 31 18.79 3.82 -12.85
CA LYS A 31 19.85 2.80 -12.98
C LYS A 31 19.32 1.37 -12.94
N LEU A 32 18.31 1.10 -12.10
CA LEU A 32 17.63 -0.20 -12.07
C LEU A 32 17.00 -0.53 -13.43
N ARG A 33 16.30 0.44 -14.03
CA ARG A 33 15.72 0.28 -15.38
C ARG A 33 16.79 0.04 -16.46
N GLU A 34 17.89 0.79 -16.42
CA GLU A 34 19.03 0.64 -17.36
C GLU A 34 19.64 -0.77 -17.26
N LYS A 35 19.62 -1.38 -16.08
CA LYS A 35 20.04 -2.78 -15.88
C LYS A 35 18.96 -3.82 -16.23
N GLY A 36 17.80 -3.38 -16.70
CA GLY A 36 16.69 -4.28 -17.04
C GLY A 36 15.93 -4.83 -15.84
N ILE A 37 16.19 -4.32 -14.61
CA ILE A 37 15.49 -4.70 -13.39
C ILE A 37 14.11 -4.03 -13.40
N LYS A 38 13.08 -4.83 -13.21
CA LYS A 38 11.70 -4.32 -13.16
C LYS A 38 11.44 -3.64 -11.83
N ILE A 39 10.74 -2.52 -11.88
CA ILE A 39 10.40 -1.74 -10.69
C ILE A 39 8.89 -1.59 -10.57
N PHE A 40 8.37 -1.80 -9.37
CA PHE A 40 6.95 -1.79 -9.07
C PHE A 40 6.64 -0.88 -7.89
N VAL A 41 5.50 -0.21 -7.96
CA VAL A 41 4.90 0.46 -6.79
C VAL A 41 4.01 -0.54 -6.05
N SER A 42 4.01 -0.49 -4.71
CA SER A 42 3.13 -1.30 -3.87
C SER A 42 2.58 -0.46 -2.71
N THR A 43 1.29 -0.11 -2.75
CA THR A 43 0.68 0.87 -1.84
C THR A 43 -0.72 0.48 -1.39
N GLY A 44 -1.14 0.99 -0.23
CA GLY A 44 -2.54 0.95 0.20
C GLY A 44 -3.43 1.96 -0.50
N ARG A 45 -2.83 2.96 -1.18
CA ARG A 45 -3.57 4.03 -1.85
C ARG A 45 -4.37 3.53 -3.04
N HIS A 46 -5.48 4.23 -3.27
CA HIS A 46 -6.27 4.07 -4.49
C HIS A 46 -5.55 4.67 -5.71
N PRO A 47 -5.73 4.12 -6.95
CA PRO A 47 -5.16 4.69 -8.16
C PRO A 47 -5.44 6.19 -8.37
N VAL A 48 -6.63 6.65 -8.01
CA VAL A 48 -7.00 8.09 -8.08
C VAL A 48 -6.16 8.95 -7.14
N GLU A 49 -5.84 8.46 -5.95
CA GLU A 49 -4.95 9.17 -5.01
C GLU A 49 -3.51 9.16 -5.50
N LEU A 50 -3.03 8.00 -5.97
CA LEU A 50 -1.68 7.84 -6.52
C LEU A 50 -1.43 8.78 -7.71
N SER A 51 -2.47 9.04 -8.52
CA SER A 51 -2.38 9.95 -9.67
C SER A 51 -2.06 11.41 -9.31
N ARG A 52 -2.24 11.78 -8.03
CA ARG A 52 -1.98 13.14 -7.51
C ARG A 52 -0.60 13.29 -6.86
N LEU A 53 0.15 12.19 -6.74
CA LEU A 53 1.46 12.18 -6.08
C LEU A 53 2.60 12.31 -7.09
N PRO A 54 3.77 12.84 -6.68
CA PRO A 54 4.96 12.94 -7.54
C PRO A 54 5.42 11.62 -8.18
N VAL A 55 5.13 10.48 -7.54
CA VAL A 55 5.43 9.15 -8.10
C VAL A 55 4.65 8.86 -9.38
N ASN A 56 3.54 9.58 -9.63
CA ASN A 56 2.74 9.43 -10.84
C ASN A 56 3.47 9.86 -12.13
N ASP A 57 4.43 10.76 -12.01
CA ASP A 57 5.23 11.29 -13.13
C ASP A 57 6.43 10.38 -13.46
N MET A 58 6.56 9.28 -12.71
CA MET A 58 7.63 8.31 -12.88
C MET A 58 7.11 7.05 -13.57
N SER A 59 7.99 6.36 -14.31
CA SER A 59 7.61 5.14 -15.01
C SER A 59 7.91 3.90 -14.16
N PHE A 60 6.92 3.06 -13.96
CA PHE A 60 7.03 1.76 -13.30
C PHE A 60 6.52 0.66 -14.24
N ASN A 61 6.96 -0.58 -14.00
CA ASN A 61 6.49 -1.74 -14.76
C ASN A 61 5.08 -2.17 -14.35
N GLY A 62 4.61 -1.73 -13.19
CA GLY A 62 3.27 -1.95 -12.68
C GLY A 62 3.06 -1.36 -11.30
N TYR A 63 1.80 -1.37 -10.88
CA TYR A 63 1.34 -0.76 -9.64
C TYR A 63 0.47 -1.76 -8.89
N ILE A 64 0.85 -2.07 -7.66
CA ILE A 64 0.05 -2.79 -6.68
C ILE A 64 -0.63 -1.73 -5.83
N THR A 65 -1.95 -1.65 -5.89
CA THR A 65 -2.75 -0.64 -5.18
C THR A 65 -3.77 -1.31 -4.27
N LEU A 66 -4.37 -0.56 -3.35
CA LEU A 66 -5.35 -1.07 -2.39
C LEU A 66 -4.81 -2.30 -1.62
N ASN A 67 -3.54 -2.22 -1.16
CA ASN A 67 -2.88 -3.34 -0.48
C ASN A 67 -2.96 -4.68 -1.25
N GLY A 68 -2.80 -4.64 -2.57
CA GLY A 68 -2.80 -5.83 -3.42
C GLY A 68 -4.16 -6.24 -3.98
N GLN A 69 -5.23 -5.47 -3.69
CA GLN A 69 -6.56 -5.77 -4.22
C GLN A 69 -6.71 -5.39 -5.68
N LEU A 70 -5.90 -4.45 -6.17
CA LEU A 70 -5.96 -4.00 -7.54
C LEU A 70 -4.54 -3.84 -8.09
N CYS A 71 -4.22 -4.52 -9.20
CA CYS A 71 -2.95 -4.34 -9.89
C CYS A 71 -3.16 -3.72 -11.27
N LEU A 72 -2.29 -2.74 -11.58
CA LEU A 72 -2.31 -2.06 -12.87
C LEU A 72 -0.97 -2.27 -13.59
N ASP A 73 -1.00 -2.36 -14.91
CA ASP A 73 0.21 -2.40 -15.73
C ASP A 73 0.95 -1.05 -15.74
N GLY A 74 2.06 -0.97 -16.47
CA GLY A 74 2.84 0.27 -16.61
C GLY A 74 2.10 1.42 -17.28
N GLU A 75 1.01 1.12 -18.02
CA GLU A 75 0.10 2.10 -18.65
C GLU A 75 -1.12 2.40 -17.77
N LYS A 76 -1.12 1.90 -16.53
CA LYS A 76 -2.18 2.10 -15.53
C LYS A 76 -3.53 1.48 -15.90
N ARG A 77 -3.53 0.45 -16.75
CA ARG A 77 -4.72 -0.37 -17.03
C ARG A 77 -4.83 -1.44 -15.96
N VAL A 78 -6.03 -1.66 -15.44
CA VAL A 78 -6.31 -2.73 -14.48
C VAL A 78 -6.10 -4.09 -15.14
N ILE A 79 -5.22 -4.91 -14.56
CA ILE A 79 -4.89 -6.26 -15.04
C ILE A 79 -5.21 -7.35 -14.03
N TYR A 80 -5.46 -6.98 -12.77
CA TYR A 80 -5.89 -7.89 -11.71
C TYR A 80 -6.78 -7.16 -10.71
N GLY A 81 -7.82 -7.84 -10.23
CA GLY A 81 -8.72 -7.34 -9.19
C GLY A 81 -9.18 -8.45 -8.26
N ASN A 82 -9.16 -8.19 -6.95
CA ASN A 82 -9.58 -9.11 -5.89
C ASN A 82 -10.58 -8.40 -4.95
N PRO A 83 -11.85 -8.18 -5.38
CA PRO A 83 -12.86 -7.55 -4.54
C PRO A 83 -13.29 -8.49 -3.40
N PHE A 84 -13.92 -7.95 -2.37
CA PHE A 84 -14.56 -8.76 -1.34
C PHE A 84 -15.60 -9.72 -1.94
N THR A 85 -15.74 -10.90 -1.33
CA THR A 85 -16.83 -11.81 -1.67
C THR A 85 -18.17 -11.10 -1.44
N LYS A 86 -19.21 -11.49 -2.19
CA LYS A 86 -20.57 -10.91 -2.03
C LYS A 86 -21.08 -10.97 -0.60
N THR A 87 -20.76 -12.05 0.13
CA THR A 87 -21.16 -12.22 1.54
C THR A 87 -20.45 -11.22 2.45
N ALA A 88 -19.13 -11.08 2.33
CA ALA A 88 -18.35 -10.13 3.12
C ALA A 88 -18.74 -8.68 2.77
N ALA A 89 -18.87 -8.35 1.48
CA ALA A 89 -19.28 -7.03 1.02
C ALA A 89 -20.64 -6.62 1.60
N LYS A 90 -21.64 -7.50 1.62
CA LYS A 90 -22.96 -7.22 2.20
C LYS A 90 -22.87 -6.85 3.69
N ARG A 91 -22.03 -7.56 4.47
CA ARG A 91 -21.85 -7.26 5.90
C ARG A 91 -21.10 -5.95 6.11
N LEU A 92 -20.04 -5.70 5.31
CA LEU A 92 -19.29 -4.44 5.35
C LEU A 92 -20.17 -3.23 4.98
N VAL A 93 -21.04 -3.37 3.97
CA VAL A 93 -22.01 -2.34 3.61
C VAL A 93 -22.98 -2.09 4.75
N SER A 94 -23.52 -3.13 5.40
CA SER A 94 -24.40 -2.97 6.56
C SER A 94 -23.69 -2.24 7.71
N LEU A 95 -22.40 -2.53 7.93
CA LEU A 95 -21.59 -1.83 8.93
C LEU A 95 -21.37 -0.36 8.55
N PHE A 96 -21.09 -0.07 7.29
CA PHE A 96 -20.98 1.28 6.72
C PHE A 96 -22.27 2.07 6.90
N GLU A 97 -23.41 1.49 6.56
CA GLU A 97 -24.74 2.12 6.67
C GLU A 97 -25.14 2.35 8.12
N SER A 98 -24.70 1.51 9.06
CA SER A 98 -24.97 1.67 10.50
C SER A 98 -24.36 2.95 11.10
N LYS A 99 -23.34 3.52 10.42
CA LYS A 99 -22.56 4.67 10.90
C LYS A 99 -21.94 4.47 12.30
N LYS A 100 -21.69 3.22 12.68
CA LYS A 100 -21.00 2.90 13.94
C LYS A 100 -19.58 3.42 13.96
N TYR A 101 -18.89 3.34 12.81
CA TYR A 101 -17.54 3.83 12.59
C TYR A 101 -17.52 4.78 11.39
N PRO A 102 -16.59 5.77 11.35
CA PRO A 102 -16.30 6.47 10.10
C PRO A 102 -15.62 5.48 9.16
N MET A 103 -16.27 5.17 8.05
CA MET A 103 -15.83 4.16 7.09
C MET A 103 -15.91 4.69 5.67
N SER A 104 -14.87 4.48 4.88
CA SER A 104 -14.91 4.68 3.43
C SER A 104 -15.04 3.33 2.74
N LEU A 105 -15.94 3.26 1.76
CA LEU A 105 -15.96 2.18 0.79
C LEU A 105 -15.08 2.55 -0.39
N VAL A 106 -14.26 1.60 -0.83
CA VAL A 106 -13.28 1.80 -1.91
C VAL A 106 -13.63 0.84 -3.05
N GLU A 107 -14.10 1.41 -4.14
CA GLU A 107 -14.45 0.74 -5.39
C GLU A 107 -13.31 0.88 -6.40
N GLU A 108 -13.44 0.36 -7.60
CA GLU A 108 -12.41 0.52 -8.63
C GLU A 108 -12.17 1.99 -9.04
N LYS A 109 -13.23 2.79 -9.07
CA LYS A 109 -13.20 4.16 -9.65
C LYS A 109 -13.48 5.26 -8.65
N ARG A 110 -13.93 4.94 -7.43
CA ARG A 110 -14.28 5.95 -6.44
C ARG A 110 -14.01 5.51 -5.01
N ILE A 111 -13.84 6.52 -4.15
CA ILE A 111 -13.76 6.39 -2.70
C ILE A 111 -14.78 7.36 -2.10
N TYR A 112 -15.57 6.90 -1.16
CA TYR A 112 -16.54 7.72 -0.46
C TYR A 112 -16.71 7.25 0.98
N ILE A 113 -17.18 8.14 1.86
CA ILE A 113 -17.28 7.91 3.29
C ILE A 113 -18.72 8.05 3.77
N ASN A 114 -19.09 7.34 4.85
CA ASN A 114 -20.43 7.42 5.44
C ASN A 114 -20.65 8.67 6.31
N PHE A 115 -19.62 9.13 7.02
CA PHE A 115 -19.61 10.40 7.77
C PHE A 115 -18.18 10.80 8.12
N VAL A 116 -17.98 12.07 8.48
CA VAL A 116 -16.69 12.67 8.81
C VAL A 116 -16.67 13.14 10.25
N ASN A 117 -15.56 12.90 10.96
CA ASN A 117 -15.24 13.42 12.28
C ASN A 117 -13.80 13.87 12.35
N ASP A 118 -13.33 14.34 13.53
CA ASP A 118 -11.97 14.83 13.72
C ASP A 118 -10.89 13.75 13.46
N VAL A 119 -11.19 12.48 13.71
CA VAL A 119 -10.24 11.37 13.45
C VAL A 119 -10.00 11.24 11.95
N VAL A 120 -11.07 11.30 11.14
CA VAL A 120 -10.97 11.30 9.67
C VAL A 120 -10.10 12.45 9.18
N CYS A 121 -10.39 13.68 9.65
CA CYS A 121 -9.64 14.87 9.23
C CYS A 121 -8.14 14.74 9.55
N LYS A 122 -7.80 14.33 10.77
CA LYS A 122 -6.41 14.15 11.20
C LYS A 122 -5.70 13.02 10.43
N ALA A 123 -6.36 11.89 10.23
CA ALA A 123 -5.79 10.77 9.48
C ALA A 123 -5.51 11.18 8.03
N GLN A 124 -6.44 11.85 7.36
CA GLN A 124 -6.26 12.32 5.99
C GLN A 124 -5.18 13.40 5.87
N GLU A 125 -5.11 14.31 6.85
CA GLU A 125 -4.05 15.33 6.90
C GLU A 125 -2.66 14.69 7.02
N SER A 126 -2.51 13.64 7.85
CA SER A 126 -1.22 12.96 8.07
C SER A 126 -0.62 12.39 6.79
N VAL A 127 -1.47 11.91 5.86
CA VAL A 127 -1.06 11.37 4.56
C VAL A 127 -1.31 12.33 3.40
N SER A 128 -1.70 13.58 3.70
CA SER A 128 -1.96 14.64 2.69
C SER A 128 -2.97 14.25 1.63
N SER A 129 -3.95 13.47 2.01
CA SER A 129 -5.08 13.08 1.15
C SER A 129 -6.32 13.91 1.47
N PRO A 130 -7.14 14.26 0.48
CA PRO A 130 -8.41 14.93 0.73
C PRO A 130 -9.36 14.01 1.51
N VAL A 131 -10.19 14.60 2.36
CA VAL A 131 -11.28 13.88 3.01
C VAL A 131 -12.26 13.38 1.93
N PRO A 132 -12.60 12.06 1.91
CA PRO A 132 -13.53 11.53 0.93
C PRO A 132 -14.91 12.20 1.02
N MET A 133 -15.62 12.31 -0.09
CA MET A 133 -16.99 12.83 -0.11
C MET A 133 -17.94 11.87 0.61
N ILE A 134 -18.92 12.42 1.33
CA ILE A 134 -19.98 11.61 1.92
C ILE A 134 -20.91 11.14 0.79
N ASP A 135 -21.12 9.82 0.70
CA ASP A 135 -21.97 9.22 -0.32
C ASP A 135 -22.58 7.90 0.19
N VAL A 136 -23.39 7.25 -0.64
CA VAL A 136 -24.08 5.99 -0.36
C VAL A 136 -23.59 4.88 -1.29
N TYR A 137 -23.71 3.64 -0.82
CA TYR A 137 -23.41 2.48 -1.63
C TYR A 137 -24.49 2.28 -2.72
N ASP A 138 -24.04 1.98 -3.94
CA ASP A 138 -24.90 1.83 -5.14
C ASP A 138 -24.83 0.45 -5.81
N GLY A 139 -24.09 -0.49 -5.20
CA GLY A 139 -24.05 -1.87 -5.68
C GLY A 139 -22.76 -2.30 -6.39
N GLU A 140 -21.77 -1.40 -6.52
CA GLU A 140 -20.49 -1.71 -7.17
C GLU A 140 -19.60 -2.61 -6.30
N GLN A 141 -18.58 -3.21 -6.91
CA GLN A 141 -17.62 -4.08 -6.22
C GLN A 141 -16.74 -3.27 -5.27
N ILE A 142 -16.62 -3.75 -4.04
CA ILE A 142 -15.77 -3.15 -3.00
C ILE A 142 -14.45 -3.93 -2.94
N TYR A 143 -13.34 -3.24 -3.08
CA TYR A 143 -11.99 -3.80 -3.04
C TYR A 143 -11.33 -3.63 -1.68
N GLN A 144 -11.63 -2.54 -0.98
CA GLN A 144 -11.09 -2.20 0.32
C GLN A 144 -12.13 -1.40 1.11
N VAL A 145 -12.06 -1.46 2.41
CA VAL A 145 -12.77 -0.53 3.30
C VAL A 145 -11.72 0.15 4.15
N THR A 146 -11.73 1.48 4.21
CA THR A 146 -10.88 2.23 5.15
C THR A 146 -11.72 2.68 6.33
N SER A 147 -11.33 2.32 7.55
CA SER A 147 -12.01 2.77 8.76
C SER A 147 -11.09 3.70 9.57
N TYR A 148 -11.68 4.79 10.06
CA TYR A 148 -10.93 5.81 10.80
C TYR A 148 -11.20 5.63 12.29
N VAL A 149 -10.34 4.84 12.93
CA VAL A 149 -10.49 4.40 14.32
C VAL A 149 -9.18 4.45 15.07
N THR A 150 -9.25 4.82 16.35
CA THR A 150 -8.13 4.71 17.28
C THR A 150 -7.77 3.25 17.52
N GLU A 151 -6.61 2.98 18.11
CA GLU A 151 -6.20 1.61 18.45
C GLU A 151 -7.24 0.89 19.34
N LYS A 152 -7.80 1.59 20.32
CA LYS A 152 -8.84 1.03 21.20
C LYS A 152 -10.13 0.66 20.45
N GLU A 153 -10.55 1.48 19.51
CA GLU A 153 -11.75 1.24 18.69
C GLU A 153 -11.50 0.15 17.65
N ALA A 154 -10.25 -0.05 17.23
CA ALA A 154 -9.87 -1.09 16.27
C ALA A 154 -10.18 -2.51 16.80
N PHE A 155 -10.02 -2.78 18.10
CA PHE A 155 -10.43 -4.06 18.70
C PHE A 155 -11.95 -4.31 18.57
N GLN A 156 -12.76 -3.24 18.69
CA GLN A 156 -14.20 -3.36 18.52
C GLN A 156 -14.57 -3.55 17.06
N LEU A 157 -13.89 -2.81 16.16
CA LEU A 157 -14.07 -2.98 14.72
C LEU A 157 -13.73 -4.41 14.29
N GLU A 158 -12.61 -4.97 14.76
CA GLU A 158 -12.19 -6.33 14.43
C GLU A 158 -13.27 -7.38 14.78
N ALA A 159 -13.91 -7.22 15.93
CA ALA A 159 -15.00 -8.09 16.38
C ALA A 159 -16.30 -7.94 15.53
N ASP A 160 -16.50 -6.79 14.90
CA ASP A 160 -17.65 -6.52 14.04
C ASP A 160 -17.41 -6.93 12.56
N LEU A 161 -16.16 -7.17 12.17
CA LEU A 161 -15.83 -7.54 10.79
C LEU A 161 -16.40 -8.92 10.42
N PRO A 162 -16.77 -9.12 9.15
CA PRO A 162 -17.12 -10.46 8.68
C PRO A 162 -15.90 -11.37 8.63
N ASP A 163 -16.14 -12.67 8.75
CA ASP A 163 -15.13 -13.70 8.52
C ASP A 163 -14.49 -13.52 7.14
N GLY A 164 -13.20 -13.82 7.03
CA GLY A 164 -12.44 -13.68 5.78
C GLY A 164 -11.96 -12.26 5.51
N CYS A 165 -11.99 -11.36 6.49
CA CYS A 165 -11.38 -10.04 6.46
C CYS A 165 -10.21 -9.96 7.43
N LYS A 166 -9.25 -9.07 7.15
CA LYS A 166 -8.19 -8.66 8.07
C LYS A 166 -7.99 -7.16 8.01
N MET A 167 -7.40 -6.62 9.07
CA MET A 167 -7.05 -5.20 9.14
C MET A 167 -5.57 -5.01 8.80
N ALA A 168 -5.27 -3.93 8.10
CA ALA A 168 -3.93 -3.43 7.81
C ALA A 168 -3.82 -1.98 8.30
N ARG A 169 -3.15 -1.75 9.42
CA ARG A 169 -2.99 -0.40 9.97
C ARG A 169 -1.94 0.37 9.20
N TRP A 170 -2.25 1.64 8.89
CA TRP A 170 -1.34 2.55 8.18
C TRP A 170 -1.08 3.86 8.96
N SER A 171 -1.89 4.18 9.99
CA SER A 171 -1.65 5.31 10.90
C SER A 171 -2.32 5.07 12.25
N ASP A 172 -2.09 5.95 13.23
CA ASP A 172 -2.74 5.91 14.55
C ASP A 172 -4.27 6.03 14.47
N GLY A 173 -4.78 6.68 13.42
CA GLY A 173 -6.20 6.89 13.20
C GLY A 173 -6.79 6.16 11.99
N GLY A 174 -6.03 5.32 11.30
CA GLY A 174 -6.48 4.69 10.06
C GLY A 174 -6.12 3.21 9.93
N VAL A 175 -7.10 2.40 9.55
CA VAL A 175 -6.93 0.99 9.21
C VAL A 175 -7.66 0.69 7.91
N ASP A 176 -7.02 -0.09 7.05
CA ASP A 176 -7.66 -0.70 5.89
C ASP A 176 -8.16 -2.08 6.26
N VAL A 177 -9.38 -2.39 5.84
CA VAL A 177 -9.95 -3.74 5.90
C VAL A 177 -9.88 -4.32 4.50
N ILE A 178 -9.27 -5.48 4.38
CA ILE A 178 -9.03 -6.17 3.11
C ILE A 178 -9.39 -7.66 3.27
N PRO A 179 -9.59 -8.42 2.19
CA PRO A 179 -9.72 -9.87 2.27
C PRO A 179 -8.55 -10.52 3.00
N ALA A 180 -8.82 -11.53 3.84
CA ALA A 180 -7.79 -12.14 4.70
C ALA A 180 -6.66 -12.84 3.93
N ASP A 181 -6.96 -13.38 2.74
CA ASP A 181 -6.01 -14.04 1.83
C ASP A 181 -5.24 -13.06 0.93
N SER A 182 -5.25 -11.80 1.28
CA SER A 182 -4.75 -10.69 0.50
C SER A 182 -3.65 -9.92 1.25
N GLY A 183 -3.10 -8.91 0.63
CA GLY A 183 -2.00 -8.07 1.11
C GLY A 183 -1.10 -7.64 -0.03
N LYS A 184 -0.11 -6.81 0.23
CA LYS A 184 0.86 -6.36 -0.79
C LYS A 184 1.59 -7.54 -1.44
N THR A 185 1.83 -8.61 -0.69
CA THR A 185 2.39 -9.89 -1.19
C THR A 185 1.58 -10.46 -2.34
N ARG A 186 0.25 -10.41 -2.27
CA ARG A 186 -0.60 -10.98 -3.33
C ARG A 186 -0.38 -10.28 -4.66
N GLY A 187 -0.28 -8.96 -4.64
CA GLY A 187 0.07 -8.19 -5.84
C GLY A 187 1.49 -8.47 -6.34
N MET A 188 2.44 -8.64 -5.41
CA MET A 188 3.81 -9.02 -5.74
C MET A 188 3.86 -10.40 -6.42
N GLU A 189 3.19 -11.41 -5.86
CA GLU A 189 3.06 -12.75 -6.45
C GLU A 189 2.44 -12.71 -7.86
N TYR A 190 1.40 -11.88 -8.04
CA TYR A 190 0.79 -11.69 -9.34
C TYR A 190 1.80 -11.16 -10.39
N PHE A 191 2.57 -10.11 -10.06
CA PHE A 191 3.57 -9.59 -10.97
C PHE A 191 4.75 -10.53 -11.17
N CYS A 192 5.17 -11.26 -10.15
CA CYS A 192 6.18 -12.31 -10.28
C CYS A 192 5.76 -13.38 -11.29
N ALA A 193 4.52 -13.86 -11.20
CA ALA A 193 3.97 -14.81 -12.16
C ALA A 193 3.81 -14.19 -13.58
N TYR A 194 3.35 -12.95 -13.67
CA TYR A 194 3.15 -12.25 -14.93
C TYR A 194 4.45 -12.04 -15.73
N TYR A 195 5.58 -11.82 -15.03
CA TYR A 195 6.89 -11.57 -15.65
C TYR A 195 7.86 -12.76 -15.58
N ASP A 196 7.41 -13.93 -15.13
CA ASP A 196 8.25 -15.13 -14.92
C ASP A 196 9.47 -14.83 -14.03
N ILE A 197 9.23 -14.16 -12.91
CA ILE A 197 10.22 -13.81 -11.89
C ILE A 197 9.99 -14.69 -10.66
N LYS A 198 11.05 -15.29 -10.14
CA LYS A 198 10.97 -16.12 -8.94
C LYS A 198 11.05 -15.27 -7.67
N PRO A 199 10.47 -15.71 -6.54
CA PRO A 199 10.60 -15.01 -5.26
C PRO A 199 12.06 -14.71 -4.88
N GLU A 200 12.99 -15.63 -5.16
CA GLU A 200 14.43 -15.48 -4.90
C GLU A 200 15.13 -14.43 -5.78
N GLU A 201 14.40 -13.83 -6.71
CA GLU A 201 14.88 -12.79 -7.62
C GLU A 201 14.27 -11.41 -7.32
N THR A 202 13.66 -11.28 -6.12
CA THR A 202 12.92 -10.07 -5.73
C THR A 202 13.56 -9.33 -4.55
N MET A 203 13.38 -8.02 -4.52
CA MET A 203 13.70 -7.15 -3.39
C MET A 203 12.52 -6.25 -3.10
N ALA A 204 12.26 -5.95 -1.83
CA ALA A 204 11.13 -5.10 -1.44
C ALA A 204 11.57 -4.06 -0.40
N PHE A 205 10.96 -2.87 -0.47
CA PHE A 205 11.18 -1.75 0.44
C PHE A 205 9.86 -1.32 1.06
N GLY A 206 9.84 -1.06 2.37
CA GLY A 206 8.67 -0.59 3.09
C GLY A 206 9.00 0.02 4.45
N ASP A 207 8.03 0.66 5.09
CA ASP A 207 8.20 1.30 6.39
C ASP A 207 7.05 1.09 7.38
N ALA A 208 5.87 0.66 6.92
CA ALA A 208 4.66 0.48 7.72
C ALA A 208 4.23 -1.00 7.87
N GLU A 209 3.28 -1.26 8.76
CA GLU A 209 2.84 -2.62 9.08
C GLU A 209 2.23 -3.35 7.87
N ASN A 210 1.57 -2.63 6.96
CA ASN A 210 1.02 -3.20 5.73
C ASN A 210 2.08 -3.62 4.70
N ASP A 211 3.38 -3.35 4.96
CA ASP A 211 4.50 -3.82 4.14
C ASP A 211 5.07 -5.16 4.61
N MET A 212 4.78 -5.55 5.85
CA MET A 212 5.47 -6.67 6.51
C MET A 212 5.33 -7.99 5.74
N ASP A 213 4.18 -8.24 5.13
CA ASP A 213 3.95 -9.44 4.32
C ASP A 213 4.82 -9.44 3.06
N MET A 214 4.89 -8.31 2.35
CA MET A 214 5.72 -8.11 1.17
C MET A 214 7.22 -8.23 1.49
N LEU A 215 7.67 -7.61 2.58
CA LEU A 215 9.08 -7.69 3.02
C LEU A 215 9.50 -9.12 3.35
N ARG A 216 8.64 -9.91 4.01
CA ARG A 216 8.91 -11.33 4.32
C ARG A 216 8.90 -12.24 3.09
N SER A 217 8.14 -11.88 2.05
CA SER A 217 8.01 -12.68 0.83
C SER A 217 9.10 -12.43 -0.19
N ALA A 218 9.75 -11.28 -0.12
CA ALA A 218 10.88 -10.96 -0.99
C ALA A 218 12.13 -11.76 -0.58
N GLN A 219 13.05 -12.00 -1.52
CA GLN A 219 14.38 -12.55 -1.22
C GLN A 219 15.18 -11.60 -0.33
N ILE A 220 14.98 -10.28 -0.49
CA ILE A 220 15.60 -9.25 0.33
C ILE A 220 14.51 -8.27 0.72
N GLY A 221 14.06 -8.34 1.97
CA GLY A 221 13.13 -7.38 2.56
C GLY A 221 13.89 -6.27 3.28
N VAL A 222 13.70 -5.02 2.85
CA VAL A 222 14.38 -3.85 3.39
C VAL A 222 13.40 -2.93 4.12
N ALA A 223 13.60 -2.74 5.41
CA ALA A 223 12.91 -1.71 6.18
C ALA A 223 13.62 -0.36 6.06
N MET A 224 12.87 0.70 5.79
CA MET A 224 13.41 2.07 5.81
C MET A 224 13.86 2.48 7.21
N GLY A 225 14.81 3.39 7.33
CA GLY A 225 15.28 3.91 8.62
C GLY A 225 14.19 4.59 9.44
N ASN A 226 13.23 5.22 8.77
CA ASN A 226 12.02 5.80 9.36
C ASN A 226 10.91 4.79 9.67
N ALA A 227 11.07 3.50 9.35
CA ALA A 227 10.06 2.47 9.54
C ALA A 227 9.70 2.26 11.02
N HIS A 228 8.50 1.74 11.27
CA HIS A 228 8.08 1.29 12.60
C HIS A 228 8.98 0.16 13.11
N ASN A 229 9.16 0.07 14.43
CA ASN A 229 10.07 -0.92 15.02
C ASN A 229 9.67 -2.37 14.68
N CYS A 230 8.37 -2.68 14.63
CA CYS A 230 7.87 -4.01 14.24
C CYS A 230 8.30 -4.39 12.81
N VAL A 231 8.32 -3.42 11.89
CA VAL A 231 8.78 -3.64 10.50
C VAL A 231 10.29 -3.87 10.46
N LYS A 232 11.08 -3.06 11.20
CA LYS A 232 12.53 -3.25 11.30
C LYS A 232 12.93 -4.61 11.86
N THR A 233 12.12 -5.16 12.77
CA THR A 233 12.41 -6.46 13.41
C THR A 233 12.28 -7.65 12.45
N ILE A 234 11.46 -7.51 11.39
CA ILE A 234 11.19 -8.63 10.47
C ILE A 234 11.91 -8.51 9.13
N ALA A 235 12.55 -7.38 8.87
CA ALA A 235 13.28 -7.14 7.63
C ALA A 235 14.67 -7.81 7.66
N ASP A 236 15.16 -8.22 6.49
CA ASP A 236 16.52 -8.74 6.32
C ASP A 236 17.56 -7.64 6.50
N PHE A 237 17.21 -6.41 6.17
CA PHE A 237 18.08 -5.26 6.27
C PHE A 237 17.31 -3.99 6.66
N VAL A 238 17.90 -3.21 7.56
CA VAL A 238 17.39 -1.88 7.91
C VAL A 238 18.31 -0.84 7.28
N THR A 239 17.77 -0.08 6.33
CA THR A 239 18.53 0.99 5.66
C THR A 239 18.39 2.33 6.40
N THR A 240 18.89 3.41 5.81
CA THR A 240 18.72 4.77 6.33
C THR A 240 17.33 5.34 5.99
N ASP A 241 17.00 6.52 6.54
CA ASP A 241 15.70 7.17 6.31
C ASP A 241 15.51 7.52 4.82
N VAL A 242 14.25 7.68 4.42
CA VAL A 242 13.88 8.15 3.07
C VAL A 242 14.59 9.46 2.71
N ASP A 243 14.75 10.39 3.68
CA ASP A 243 15.45 11.67 3.51
C ASP A 243 16.98 11.57 3.63
N ARG A 244 17.53 10.36 3.77
CA ARG A 244 18.97 10.09 3.91
C ARG A 244 19.45 9.03 2.93
N ALA A 245 18.93 9.06 1.72
CA ALA A 245 19.29 8.16 0.62
C ALA A 245 19.10 6.66 0.95
N GLY A 246 18.04 6.30 1.72
CA GLY A 246 17.86 4.95 2.21
C GLY A 246 17.75 3.90 1.11
N ILE A 247 17.00 4.16 0.05
CA ILE A 247 16.90 3.24 -1.09
C ILE A 247 18.26 3.07 -1.77
N ARG A 248 18.96 4.18 -2.03
CA ARG A 248 20.31 4.13 -2.64
C ARG A 248 21.26 3.31 -1.79
N TYR A 249 21.31 3.57 -0.50
CA TYR A 249 22.21 2.87 0.42
C TYR A 249 22.00 1.35 0.39
N ALA A 250 20.76 0.89 0.45
CA ALA A 250 20.45 -0.54 0.38
C ALA A 250 20.79 -1.15 -0.99
N ILE A 251 20.42 -0.50 -2.08
CA ILE A 251 20.68 -0.98 -3.45
C ILE A 251 22.20 -1.10 -3.71
N GLU A 252 23.02 -0.15 -3.23
CA GLU A 252 24.48 -0.19 -3.32
C GLU A 252 25.08 -1.25 -2.37
N HIS A 253 24.54 -1.39 -1.14
CA HIS A 253 24.96 -2.40 -0.16
C HIS A 253 24.86 -3.82 -0.71
N PHE A 254 23.79 -4.13 -1.40
CA PHE A 254 23.56 -5.44 -2.02
C PHE A 254 24.15 -5.58 -3.42
N HIS A 255 24.94 -4.59 -3.88
CA HIS A 255 25.60 -4.59 -5.20
C HIS A 255 24.63 -4.81 -6.37
N ILE A 256 23.42 -4.25 -6.28
CA ILE A 256 22.40 -4.38 -7.33
C ILE A 256 22.73 -3.45 -8.52
N ILE A 257 23.29 -2.25 -8.22
CA ILE A 257 23.73 -1.27 -9.23
C ILE A 257 25.20 -0.94 -9.08
#